data_cdc20729ce205ab9b881285c92395397
#
_entry.id   cdc20729ce205ab9b881285c92395397
#
_cell.length_a   1.000
_cell.length_b   1.000
_cell.length_c   1.000
_cell.angle_alpha   90.00
_cell.angle_beta   90.00
_cell.angle_gamma   90.00
#
_symmetry.space_group_name_H-M   'P 1'
#
loop_
_entity.id
_entity.type
_entity.pdbx_description
1 polymer ?
#
loop_
_entity_poly.entity_id
_entity_poly.type
_entity_poly.pdbx_seq_one_letter_code
_entity_poly.pdbx_strand_id
1 'polypeptide(L)' 'GRNELWIGKGRYLGEKSFLIIEEGKLISFGYYELFHQIQSREKLNKLQIEVKNVSPEIINDLKLSLLKNEYKIEKLPK' A
#
# COMPACT_ATOMS: atom_id res chain seq x y z
N GLY A 1 -14.49 -9.42 7.13
CA GLY A 1 -13.17 -9.24 6.53
C GLY A 1 -12.38 -8.13 7.20
N ARG A 2 -11.10 -8.07 6.92
CA ARG A 2 -10.21 -7.06 7.49
C ARG A 2 -10.00 -5.92 6.52
N ASN A 3 -10.06 -4.71 7.05
CA ASN A 3 -9.78 -3.49 6.30
C ASN A 3 -8.55 -2.84 6.93
N GLU A 4 -7.41 -2.98 6.27
CA GLU A 4 -6.11 -2.63 6.81
C GLU A 4 -5.30 -1.78 5.86
N LEU A 5 -4.44 -0.96 6.43
CA LEU A 5 -3.42 -0.20 5.73
C LEU A 5 -2.05 -0.73 6.18
N TRP A 6 -1.29 -1.27 5.24
CA TRP A 6 0.04 -1.77 5.53
C TRP A 6 1.07 -0.75 5.04
N ILE A 7 1.97 -0.34 5.92
CA ILE A 7 2.98 0.68 5.62
C ILE A 7 4.36 0.05 5.75
N GLY A 8 5.15 0.18 4.71
CA GLY A 8 6.50 -0.35 4.67
C GLY A 8 7.47 0.58 3.98
N LYS A 9 8.66 0.06 3.71
CA LYS A 9 9.69 0.81 2.99
C LYS A 9 9.25 1.09 1.57
N GLY A 10 9.58 2.27 1.06
CA GLY A 10 9.37 2.62 -0.33
C GLY A 10 10.54 2.17 -1.21
N ARG A 11 10.61 2.76 -2.40
CA ARG A 11 11.60 2.41 -3.42
C ARG A 11 12.97 3.03 -3.16
N TYR A 12 13.01 4.07 -2.35
CA TYR A 12 14.24 4.79 -2.01
C TYR A 12 14.12 5.38 -0.60
N LEU A 13 15.26 5.84 -0.09
CA LEU A 13 15.30 6.46 1.23
C LEU A 13 14.43 7.72 1.25
N GLY A 14 13.60 7.83 2.27
CA GLY A 14 12.65 8.95 2.40
C GLY A 14 11.29 8.68 1.80
N GLU A 15 11.12 7.55 1.12
CA GLU A 15 9.81 7.12 0.60
C GLU A 15 9.27 5.96 1.42
N LYS A 16 7.96 5.92 1.58
CA LYS A 16 7.23 4.79 2.15
C LYS A 16 6.33 4.18 1.09
N SER A 17 6.05 2.91 1.24
CA SER A 17 5.03 2.24 0.46
C SER A 17 3.82 1.94 1.34
N PHE A 18 2.65 1.82 0.71
CA PHE A 18 1.45 1.38 1.41
C PHE A 18 0.68 0.37 0.58
N LEU A 19 -0.06 -0.47 1.29
CA LEU A 19 -0.96 -1.45 0.69
C LEU A 19 -2.31 -1.26 1.32
N ILE A 20 -3.35 -1.28 0.52
CA ILE A 20 -4.72 -1.21 1.02
C ILE A 20 -5.35 -2.60 0.91
N ILE A 21 -5.76 -3.11 2.06
CA ILE A 21 -6.41 -4.41 2.17
C ILE A 21 -7.87 -4.15 2.54
N GLU A 22 -8.80 -4.61 1.71
CA GLU A 22 -10.22 -4.54 1.99
C GLU A 22 -10.82 -5.94 1.96
N GLU A 23 -11.56 -6.28 3.00
CA GLU A 23 -12.16 -7.60 3.15
C GLU A 23 -11.14 -8.73 2.97
N GLY A 24 -9.92 -8.50 3.48
CA GLY A 24 -8.84 -9.47 3.42
C GLY A 24 -8.13 -9.55 2.07
N LYS A 25 -8.46 -8.69 1.12
CA LYS A 25 -7.87 -8.71 -0.23
C LYS A 25 -7.04 -7.46 -0.48
N LEU A 26 -5.90 -7.63 -1.12
CA LEU A 26 -5.10 -6.52 -1.60
C LEU A 26 -5.82 -5.87 -2.79
N ILE A 27 -6.23 -4.62 -2.63
CA ILE A 27 -6.96 -3.90 -3.68
C ILE A 27 -6.14 -2.82 -4.34
N SER A 28 -5.19 -2.23 -3.63
CA SER A 28 -4.36 -1.15 -4.19
C SER A 28 -3.09 -0.99 -3.39
N PHE A 29 -2.16 -0.26 -3.98
CA PHE A 29 -0.88 0.05 -3.35
C PHE A 29 -0.44 1.44 -3.80
N GLY A 30 0.58 1.98 -3.17
CA GLY A 30 1.12 3.25 -3.60
C GLY A 30 2.36 3.63 -2.80
N TYR A 31 2.82 4.86 -3.03
CA TYR A 31 4.02 5.39 -2.43
C TYR A 31 3.79 6.82 -1.98
N TYR A 32 4.48 7.23 -0.94
CA TYR A 32 4.41 8.61 -0.46
C TYR A 32 5.72 8.99 0.20
N GLU A 33 6.02 10.28 0.17
CA GLU A 33 7.19 10.82 0.85
C GLU A 33 6.92 10.91 2.36
N LEU A 34 7.96 10.72 3.16
CA LEU A 34 7.84 10.71 4.61
C LEU A 34 7.17 11.96 5.20
N PHE A 35 7.33 13.11 4.53
CA PHE A 35 6.72 14.35 5.01
C PHE A 35 5.25 14.48 4.66
N HIS A 36 4.70 13.63 3.80
CA HIS A 36 3.29 13.61 3.50
C HIS A 36 2.54 12.88 4.60
N GLN A 37 1.38 13.40 4.96
CA GLN A 37 0.48 12.71 5.89
C GLN A 37 -0.61 12.01 5.11
N ILE A 38 -0.74 10.70 5.35
CA ILE A 38 -1.74 9.88 4.67
C ILE A 38 -2.85 9.44 5.62
N GLN A 39 -3.25 10.33 6.52
CA GLN A 39 -4.20 10.00 7.58
C GLN A 39 -5.65 9.94 7.11
N SER A 40 -5.93 10.32 5.86
CA SER A 40 -7.29 10.30 5.32
C SER A 40 -7.40 9.34 4.15
N ARG A 41 -8.57 8.74 3.99
CA ARG A 41 -8.87 7.89 2.85
C ARG A 41 -8.78 8.67 1.54
N GLU A 42 -9.16 9.93 1.55
CA GLU A 42 -9.09 10.79 0.36
C GLU A 42 -7.67 10.89 -0.18
N LYS A 43 -6.69 11.09 0.70
CA LYS A 43 -5.28 11.17 0.29
C LYS A 43 -4.79 9.84 -0.28
N LEU A 44 -5.15 8.74 0.35
CA LEU A 44 -4.80 7.41 -0.14
C LEU A 44 -5.40 7.17 -1.53
N ASN A 45 -6.64 7.57 -1.72
CA ASN A 45 -7.32 7.40 -3.01
C ASN A 45 -6.62 8.15 -4.14
N LYS A 46 -6.02 9.29 -3.85
CA LYS A 46 -5.27 10.07 -4.85
C LYS A 46 -3.94 9.42 -5.22
N LEU A 47 -3.33 8.69 -4.30
CA LEU A 47 -2.02 8.10 -4.50
C LEU A 47 -2.08 6.65 -4.97
N GLN A 48 -3.20 5.97 -4.78
CA GLN A 48 -3.30 4.54 -5.00
C GLN A 48 -3.22 4.12 -6.47
N ILE A 49 -2.61 2.97 -6.67
CA ILE A 49 -2.63 2.25 -7.94
C ILE A 49 -3.46 1.00 -7.69
N GLU A 50 -4.59 0.89 -8.38
CA GLU A 50 -5.49 -0.25 -8.18
C GLU A 50 -4.91 -1.52 -8.81
N VAL A 51 -4.91 -2.61 -8.06
CA VAL A 51 -4.34 -3.89 -8.47
C VAL A 51 -4.99 -4.39 -9.76
N LYS A 52 -6.29 -4.17 -9.93
CA LYS A 52 -7.03 -4.58 -11.15
C LYS A 52 -6.51 -3.94 -12.43
N ASN A 53 -5.79 -2.81 -12.33
CA ASN A 53 -5.27 -2.07 -13.47
C ASN A 53 -3.79 -2.35 -13.76
N VAL A 54 -3.21 -3.34 -13.07
CA VAL A 54 -1.77 -3.63 -13.12
C VAL A 54 -1.55 -5.02 -13.71
N SER A 55 -0.47 -5.18 -14.47
CA SER A 55 -0.15 -6.46 -15.09
C SER A 55 0.17 -7.54 -14.04
N PRO A 56 -0.08 -8.82 -14.36
CA PRO A 56 0.23 -9.92 -13.43
C PRO A 56 1.69 -9.95 -12.98
N GLU A 57 2.63 -9.55 -13.85
CA GLU A 57 4.06 -9.53 -13.53
C GLU A 57 4.36 -8.54 -12.40
N ILE A 58 3.77 -7.36 -12.47
CA ILE A 58 3.93 -6.34 -11.43
C ILE A 58 3.29 -6.82 -10.13
N ILE A 59 2.14 -7.47 -10.20
CA ILE A 59 1.48 -8.05 -9.02
C ILE A 59 2.37 -9.11 -8.37
N ASN A 60 3.02 -9.96 -9.16
CA ASN A 60 3.93 -10.97 -8.64
C ASN A 60 5.13 -10.34 -7.93
N ASP A 61 5.71 -9.30 -8.52
CA ASP A 61 6.81 -8.57 -7.91
C ASP A 61 6.39 -7.95 -6.57
N LEU A 62 5.19 -7.40 -6.52
CA LEU A 62 4.62 -6.83 -5.31
C LEU A 62 4.46 -7.90 -4.23
N LYS A 63 3.94 -9.07 -4.58
CA LYS A 63 3.78 -10.20 -3.65
C LYS A 63 5.14 -10.67 -3.10
N LEU A 64 6.15 -10.73 -3.94
CA LEU A 64 7.50 -11.08 -3.51
C LEU A 64 8.06 -10.04 -2.54
N SER A 65 7.80 -8.76 -2.80
CA SER A 65 8.18 -7.68 -1.91
C SER A 65 7.50 -7.81 -0.54
N LEU A 66 6.23 -8.21 -0.52
CA LEU A 66 5.49 -8.45 0.72
C LEU A 66 6.15 -9.51 1.60
N LEU A 67 6.73 -10.54 0.97
CA LEU A 67 7.40 -11.62 1.70
C LEU A 67 8.73 -11.20 2.30
N LYS A 68 9.37 -10.18 1.73
CA LYS A 68 10.72 -9.75 2.13
C LYS A 68 10.72 -8.56 3.08
N ASN A 69 9.69 -7.74 3.04
CA ASN A 69 9.66 -6.48 3.78
C ASN A 69 8.82 -6.60 5.04
N GLU A 70 9.19 -5.82 6.03
CA GLU A 70 8.39 -5.65 7.23
C GLU A 70 7.40 -4.53 7.00
N TYR A 71 6.16 -4.77 7.40
CA TYR A 71 5.08 -3.79 7.30
C TYR A 71 4.49 -3.50 8.66
N LYS A 72 4.19 -2.24 8.90
CA LYS A 72 3.37 -1.83 10.03
C LYS A 72 1.91 -1.91 9.59
N ILE A 73 1.10 -2.65 10.32
CA ILE A 73 -0.31 -2.84 9.97
C ILE A 73 -1.15 -1.92 10.83
N GLU A 74 -1.93 -1.08 10.17
CA GLU A 74 -2.82 -0.13 10.81
C GLU A 74 -4.25 -0.34 10.29
N LYS A 75 -5.20 0.23 11.03
CA LYS A 75 -6.58 0.24 10.58
C LYS A 75 -6.71 1.16 9.37
N LEU A 76 -7.44 0.70 8.35
CA LEU A 76 -7.66 1.52 7.16
C LEU A 76 -8.50 2.74 7.52
N PRO A 77 -8.04 3.96 7.22
CA PRO A 77 -8.84 5.16 7.46
C PRO A 77 -10.08 5.19 6.55
N LYS A 78 -11.13 5.74 7.08
CA LYS A 78 -12.40 5.87 6.35
C LYS A 78 -12.40 7.03 5.37
#